data_8677f25043b672a0de2a33bd60f4213b
#
_entry.id   8677f25043b672a0de2a33bd60f4213b
#
_cell.length_a   1.000
_cell.length_b   1.000
_cell.length_c   1.000
_cell.angle_alpha   90.00
_cell.angle_beta   90.00
_cell.angle_gamma   90.00
#
_symmetry.space_group_name_H-M   'P 1'
#
loop_
_entity.id
_entity.type
_entity.pdbx_description
1 polymer ?
#
loop_
_entity_poly.entity_id
_entity_poly.type
_entity_poly.pdbx_seq_one_letter_code
_entity_poly.pdbx_strand_id
1 'polypeptide(L)'
;VLTRGAEGASGFLGETRVDIQAAPVPKLVDAVGAGDTFMANLLDGLAERNALSAPALRAISQDDLGALLRRASLAASINCGREGCNPPTRAELLEAAV
;
A
#
# COMPACT_ATOMS: atom_id res chain seq x y z
N VAL A 1 -3.75 9.83 -2.96
CA VAL A 1 -3.51 8.99 -1.78
C VAL A 1 -2.73 9.78 -0.75
N LEU A 2 -3.16 9.72 0.48
CA LEU A 2 -2.51 10.39 1.61
C LEU A 2 -2.13 9.33 2.65
N THR A 3 -0.84 9.20 2.94
CA THR A 3 -0.34 8.30 3.99
C THR A 3 -0.12 9.07 5.28
N ARG A 4 -0.39 8.42 6.42
CA ARG A 4 -0.25 8.99 7.77
C ARG A 4 0.54 8.07 8.71
N GLY A 5 1.51 7.33 8.17
CA GLY A 5 2.34 6.42 8.96
C GLY A 5 1.49 5.39 9.72
N ALA A 6 1.73 5.26 11.02
CA ALA A 6 1.02 4.30 11.86
C ALA A 6 -0.49 4.58 11.98
N GLU A 7 -0.95 5.77 11.59
CA GLU A 7 -2.37 6.14 11.63
C GLU A 7 -3.15 5.68 10.40
N GLY A 8 -2.48 5.09 9.41
CA GLY A 8 -3.12 4.55 8.22
C GLY A 8 -2.96 5.40 6.98
N ALA A 9 -3.89 5.24 6.05
CA ALA A 9 -3.88 5.95 4.78
C ALA A 9 -5.28 6.20 4.27
N SER A 10 -5.42 7.20 3.41
CA SER A 10 -6.67 7.52 2.73
C SER A 10 -6.46 7.55 1.23
N GLY A 11 -7.39 6.99 0.48
CA GLY A 11 -7.47 7.11 -0.96
C GLY A 11 -8.66 7.96 -1.36
N PHE A 12 -8.48 8.79 -2.36
CA PHE A 12 -9.53 9.66 -2.87
C PHE A 12 -9.74 9.37 -4.35
N LEU A 13 -10.98 9.11 -4.72
CA LEU A 13 -11.37 8.85 -6.11
C LEU A 13 -12.65 9.64 -6.41
N GLY A 14 -12.47 10.81 -7.01
CA GLY A 14 -13.56 11.77 -7.14
C GLY A 14 -14.05 12.20 -5.76
N GLU A 15 -15.34 12.04 -5.49
CA GLU A 15 -15.93 12.34 -4.18
C GLU A 15 -15.84 11.16 -3.20
N THR A 16 -15.37 10.00 -3.66
CA THR A 16 -15.24 8.81 -2.83
C THR A 16 -13.95 8.88 -2.02
N ARG A 17 -14.05 8.62 -0.73
CA ARG A 17 -12.91 8.50 0.17
C ARG A 17 -12.89 7.11 0.78
N VAL A 18 -11.72 6.47 0.76
CA VAL A 18 -11.48 5.18 1.41
C VAL A 18 -10.37 5.36 2.43
N ASP A 19 -10.66 5.08 3.68
CA ASP A 19 -9.69 5.10 4.76
C ASP A 19 -9.34 3.67 5.15
N ILE A 20 -8.05 3.41 5.38
CA ILE A 20 -7.58 2.13 5.90
C ILE A 20 -6.73 2.35 7.14
N GLN A 21 -6.73 1.36 8.02
CA GLN A 21 -5.78 1.31 9.13
C GLN A 21 -4.42 0.83 8.61
N ALA A 22 -3.34 1.31 9.22
CA ALA A 22 -2.01 0.81 8.89
C ALA A 22 -1.89 -0.67 9.30
N ALA A 23 -1.22 -1.47 8.47
CA ALA A 23 -0.86 -2.82 8.86
C ALA A 23 0.04 -2.76 10.10
N PRO A 24 -0.15 -3.65 11.07
CA PRO A 24 0.67 -3.61 12.28
C PRO A 24 2.13 -3.91 11.96
N VAL A 25 3.03 -3.25 12.70
CA VAL A 25 4.47 -3.51 12.64
C VAL A 25 4.83 -4.23 13.95
N PRO A 26 4.97 -5.57 13.95
CA PRO A 26 5.23 -6.31 15.18
C PRO A 26 6.50 -5.88 15.89
N LYS A 27 7.52 -5.50 15.11
CA LYS A 27 8.78 -4.99 15.64
C LYS A 27 9.32 -3.92 14.68
N LEU A 28 9.24 -2.67 15.07
CA LEU A 28 9.81 -1.57 14.29
C LEU A 28 11.33 -1.62 14.40
N VAL A 29 12.00 -1.82 13.27
CA VAL A 29 13.46 -1.79 13.16
C VAL A 29 13.90 -0.48 12.52
N ASP A 30 13.31 -0.13 11.38
CA ASP A 30 13.70 1.05 10.61
C ASP A 30 12.55 1.47 9.69
N ALA A 31 12.16 2.73 9.76
CA ALA A 31 11.10 3.26 8.92
C ALA A 31 11.60 3.83 7.58
N VAL A 32 12.91 3.74 7.30
CA VAL A 32 13.50 4.24 6.06
C VAL A 32 12.89 3.53 4.85
N GLY A 33 12.40 4.33 3.91
CA GLY A 33 11.81 3.82 2.67
C GLY A 33 10.38 3.30 2.78
N ALA A 34 9.73 3.41 3.95
CA ALA A 34 8.36 2.92 4.14
C ALA A 34 7.36 3.61 3.21
N GLY A 35 7.44 4.93 3.06
CA GLY A 35 6.57 5.69 2.16
C GLY A 35 6.80 5.33 0.70
N ASP A 36 8.05 5.19 0.29
CA ASP A 36 8.41 4.78 -1.07
C ASP A 36 7.95 3.36 -1.37
N THR A 37 8.09 2.45 -0.40
CA THR A 37 7.61 1.06 -0.50
C THR A 37 6.09 1.03 -0.65
N PHE A 38 5.37 1.84 0.11
CA PHE A 38 3.92 2.00 0.00
C PHE A 38 3.54 2.41 -1.43
N MET A 39 4.14 3.48 -1.93
CA MET A 39 3.82 4.01 -3.25
C MET A 39 4.17 3.03 -4.36
N ALA A 40 5.34 2.39 -4.30
CA ALA A 40 5.75 1.40 -5.29
C ALA A 40 4.76 0.22 -5.36
N ASN A 41 4.28 -0.26 -4.22
CA ASN A 41 3.32 -1.35 -4.17
C ASN A 41 1.92 -0.93 -4.62
N LEU A 42 1.52 0.31 -4.36
CA LEU A 42 0.28 0.86 -4.89
C LEU A 42 0.33 0.88 -6.42
N LEU A 43 1.42 1.38 -7.00
CA LEU A 43 1.60 1.44 -8.44
C LEU A 43 1.66 0.05 -9.07
N ASP A 44 2.34 -0.89 -8.43
CA ASP A 44 2.41 -2.28 -8.90
C ASP A 44 1.03 -2.92 -8.92
N GLY A 45 0.24 -2.73 -7.89
CA GLY A 45 -1.13 -3.22 -7.83
C GLY A 45 -2.04 -2.61 -8.90
N LEU A 46 -1.88 -1.32 -9.17
CA LEU A 46 -2.60 -0.64 -10.25
C LEU A 46 -2.19 -1.18 -11.62
N ALA A 47 -0.89 -1.42 -11.82
CA ALA A 47 -0.37 -2.00 -13.06
C ALA A 47 -0.94 -3.40 -13.31
N GLU A 48 -1.01 -4.25 -12.28
CA GLU A 48 -1.62 -5.59 -12.38
C GLU A 48 -3.07 -5.54 -12.83
N ARG A 49 -3.78 -4.46 -12.51
CA ARG A 49 -5.19 -4.25 -12.90
C ARG A 49 -5.35 -3.47 -14.19
N ASN A 50 -4.25 -3.16 -14.90
CA ASN A 50 -4.24 -2.30 -16.07
C ASN A 50 -4.88 -0.92 -15.79
N ALA A 51 -4.62 -0.36 -14.62
CA ALA A 51 -5.27 0.85 -14.12
C ALA A 51 -4.32 2.05 -14.01
N LEU A 52 -3.27 2.12 -14.85
CA LEU A 52 -2.30 3.23 -14.83
C LEU A 52 -2.72 4.42 -15.69
N SER A 53 -3.87 4.37 -16.36
CA SER A 53 -4.41 5.51 -17.10
C SER A 53 -5.49 6.23 -16.29
N ALA A 54 -5.72 7.52 -16.56
CA ALA A 54 -6.75 8.28 -15.87
C ALA A 54 -8.17 7.67 -16.05
N PRO A 55 -8.59 7.24 -17.27
CA PRO A 55 -9.88 6.59 -17.41
C PRO A 55 -10.00 5.29 -16.61
N ALA A 56 -8.94 4.45 -16.60
CA ALA A 56 -8.94 3.20 -15.86
C ALA A 56 -8.96 3.45 -14.34
N LEU A 57 -8.25 4.46 -13.86
CA LEU A 57 -8.26 4.86 -12.44
C LEU A 57 -9.66 5.29 -11.99
N ARG A 58 -10.39 6.02 -12.83
CA ARG A 58 -11.76 6.44 -12.53
C ARG A 58 -12.74 5.27 -12.44
N ALA A 59 -12.42 4.16 -13.07
CA ALA A 59 -13.25 2.96 -13.10
C ALA A 59 -12.99 2.00 -11.93
N ILE A 60 -11.98 2.27 -11.10
CA ILE A 60 -11.68 1.42 -9.95
C ILE A 60 -12.79 1.53 -8.91
N SER A 61 -13.25 0.38 -8.39
CA SER A 61 -14.23 0.36 -7.34
C SER A 61 -13.64 0.77 -5.98
N GLN A 62 -14.52 1.17 -5.07
CA GLN A 62 -14.12 1.49 -3.69
C GLN A 62 -13.45 0.30 -3.01
N ASP A 63 -13.97 -0.91 -3.22
CA ASP A 63 -13.41 -2.14 -2.64
C ASP A 63 -12.01 -2.42 -3.20
N ASP A 64 -11.81 -2.24 -4.49
CA ASP A 64 -10.50 -2.42 -5.13
C ASP A 64 -9.50 -1.40 -4.62
N LEU A 65 -9.90 -0.15 -4.46
CA LEU A 65 -9.03 0.88 -3.90
C LEU A 65 -8.61 0.52 -2.48
N GLY A 66 -9.55 0.08 -1.65
CA GLY A 66 -9.26 -0.38 -0.29
C GLY A 66 -8.28 -1.54 -0.26
N ALA A 67 -8.45 -2.52 -1.13
CA ALA A 67 -7.55 -3.67 -1.24
C ALA A 67 -6.13 -3.25 -1.65
N LEU A 68 -6.02 -2.34 -2.60
CA LEU A 68 -4.73 -1.80 -3.05
C LEU A 68 -4.00 -1.05 -1.92
N LEU A 69 -4.74 -0.24 -1.17
CA LEU A 69 -4.17 0.51 -0.05
C LEU A 69 -3.70 -0.42 1.07
N ARG A 70 -4.47 -1.48 1.39
CA ARG A 70 -4.10 -2.46 2.42
C ARG A 70 -2.85 -3.23 2.02
N ARG A 71 -2.74 -3.63 0.76
CA ARG A 71 -1.55 -4.30 0.22
C ARG A 71 -0.32 -3.41 0.34
N ALA A 72 -0.45 -2.15 -0.04
CA ALA A 72 0.64 -1.17 0.06
C ALA A 72 1.07 -0.95 1.51
N SER A 73 0.11 -0.87 2.44
CA SER A 73 0.36 -0.74 3.87
C SER A 73 1.09 -1.97 4.43
N LEU A 74 0.70 -3.17 4.01
CA LEU A 74 1.38 -4.40 4.42
C LEU A 74 2.83 -4.41 3.96
N ALA A 75 3.09 -4.02 2.72
CA ALA A 75 4.46 -3.93 2.19
C ALA A 75 5.32 -2.95 2.99
N ALA A 76 4.76 -1.79 3.31
CA ALA A 76 5.44 -0.79 4.13
C ALA A 76 5.73 -1.31 5.54
N SER A 77 4.79 -2.06 6.13
CA SER A 77 4.95 -2.69 7.43
C SER A 77 6.12 -3.70 7.43
N ILE A 78 6.20 -4.53 6.39
CA ILE A 78 7.31 -5.49 6.26
C ILE A 78 8.64 -4.76 6.15
N ASN A 79 8.70 -3.70 5.34
CA ASN A 79 9.91 -2.87 5.23
C ASN A 79 10.33 -2.30 6.59
N CYS A 80 9.38 -1.82 7.38
CA CYS A 80 9.66 -1.26 8.71
C CYS A 80 10.21 -2.31 9.70
N GLY A 81 9.93 -3.58 9.48
CA GLY A 81 10.46 -4.68 10.29
C GLY A 81 11.88 -5.12 9.90
N ARG A 82 12.48 -4.46 8.93
CA ARG A 82 13.81 -4.78 8.39
C ARG A 82 14.75 -3.61 8.53
N GLU A 83 16.05 -3.88 8.64
CA GLU A 83 17.06 -2.85 8.67
C GLU A 83 17.22 -2.19 7.29
N GLY A 84 17.27 -0.87 7.27
CA GLY A 84 17.39 -0.08 6.05
C GLY A 84 16.17 -0.16 5.14
N CYS A 85 16.30 0.36 3.94
CA CYS A 85 15.24 0.25 2.92
C CYS A 85 15.32 -1.12 2.26
N ASN A 86 14.49 -2.05 2.75
CA ASN A 86 14.48 -3.44 2.30
C ASN A 86 13.02 -3.91 2.10
N PRO A 87 12.36 -3.47 1.01
CA PRO A 87 10.98 -3.83 0.76
C PRO A 87 10.83 -5.32 0.47
N PRO A 88 9.64 -5.89 0.72
CA PRO A 88 9.38 -7.29 0.42
C PRO A 88 9.35 -7.55 -1.09
N THR A 89 9.68 -8.78 -1.47
CA THR A 89 9.39 -9.26 -2.82
C THR A 89 7.89 -9.52 -2.96
N ARG A 90 7.43 -9.67 -4.20
CA ARG A 90 6.02 -10.04 -4.45
C ARG A 90 5.65 -11.35 -3.78
N ALA A 91 6.53 -12.36 -3.82
CA ALA A 91 6.31 -13.65 -3.19
C ALA A 91 6.17 -13.51 -1.67
N GLU A 92 7.06 -12.76 -1.02
CA GLU A 92 7.00 -12.49 0.42
C GLU A 92 5.70 -11.79 0.81
N LEU A 93 5.27 -10.83 0.00
CA LEU A 93 4.05 -10.08 0.24
C LEU A 93 2.81 -10.98 0.15
N LEU A 94 2.76 -11.87 -0.84
CA LEU A 94 1.68 -12.84 -0.99
C LEU A 94 1.60 -13.80 0.19
N GLU A 95 2.73 -14.28 0.69
CA GLU A 95 2.78 -15.14 1.89
C GLU A 95 2.26 -14.42 3.13
N ALA A 96 2.61 -13.15 3.31
CA ALA A 96 2.19 -12.36 4.46
C ALA A 96 0.70 -12.01 4.43
N ALA A 97 0.08 -11.99 3.24
CA ALA A 97 -1.32 -11.64 3.06
C ALA A 97 -2.28 -12.82 3.29
N VAL A 98 -1.76 -14.03 3.42
CA VAL A 98 -2.56 -15.25 3.64
C VAL A 98 -2.99 -15.42 5.09
#